data_930f2d130ab6458ad81c6060bc8e962d
#
_entry.id   930f2d130ab6458ad81c6060bc8e962d
#
_cell.length_a   1.000
_cell.length_b   1.000
_cell.length_c   1.000
_cell.angle_alpha   90.00
_cell.angle_beta   90.00
_cell.angle_gamma   90.00
#
_symmetry.space_group_name_H-M   'P 1'
#
loop_
_entity.id
_entity.type
_entity.pdbx_description
1 polymer ?
#
loop_
_entity_poly.entity_id
_entity_poly.type
_entity_poly.pdbx_seq_one_letter_code
_entity_poly.pdbx_strand_id
1 'polypeptide(L)'
;MARGGQGLARVAVVVRAGAVPLWWLGVVAAGVGVLPSGVTGRRIGVLGGAVLFIVAAVVVATVRRGRYVELGRAAVRAGKHDILQDRAVTLRNWRRGHRWWLLLAFLPAVASSFAVPAAGGMLLAGVGVGLWLRAGWLGRRERGEEQLFWVRVDWLSGRGGRPTGKRVSGYRVTGVG
;
A
#
# COMPACT_ATOMS: atom_id res chain seq x y z
N MET A 1 -13.04 31.32 -12.68
CA MET A 1 -12.12 30.17 -12.49
C MET A 1 -12.32 29.63 -11.08
N ALA A 2 -13.11 28.58 -10.91
CA ALA A 2 -13.32 27.96 -9.61
C ALA A 2 -11.99 27.33 -9.16
N ARG A 3 -11.39 27.85 -8.08
CA ARG A 3 -10.31 27.20 -7.36
C ARG A 3 -10.89 25.90 -6.81
N GLY A 4 -10.75 24.81 -7.56
CA GLY A 4 -11.19 23.50 -7.14
C GLY A 4 -10.57 23.17 -5.79
N GLY A 5 -11.40 22.97 -4.77
CA GLY A 5 -10.97 22.58 -3.46
C GLY A 5 -10.07 21.34 -3.57
N GLN A 6 -8.90 21.40 -2.97
CA GLN A 6 -7.91 20.33 -3.03
C GLN A 6 -8.42 19.15 -2.19
N GLY A 7 -8.77 18.05 -2.86
CA GLY A 7 -9.20 16.83 -2.15
C GLY A 7 -8.04 16.24 -1.34
N LEU A 8 -8.29 15.97 -0.08
CA LEU A 8 -7.36 15.30 0.84
C LEU A 8 -7.83 13.88 1.12
N ALA A 9 -6.93 12.89 1.00
CA ALA A 9 -7.17 11.51 1.35
C ALA A 9 -6.34 11.11 2.57
N ARG A 10 -6.92 10.34 3.50
CA ARG A 10 -6.20 9.86 4.70
C ARG A 10 -5.12 8.88 4.32
N VAL A 11 -3.88 9.09 4.78
CA VAL A 11 -2.71 8.27 4.42
C VAL A 11 -2.89 6.81 4.82
N ALA A 12 -3.41 6.53 6.01
CA ALA A 12 -3.66 5.17 6.48
C ALA A 12 -4.67 4.41 5.57
N VAL A 13 -5.70 5.11 5.04
CA VAL A 13 -6.68 4.53 4.11
C VAL A 13 -6.04 4.21 2.76
N VAL A 14 -5.21 5.10 2.23
CA VAL A 14 -4.50 4.91 0.96
C VAL A 14 -3.54 3.72 1.04
N VAL A 15 -2.75 3.61 2.12
CA VAL A 15 -1.83 2.48 2.33
C VAL A 15 -2.61 1.17 2.43
N ARG A 16 -3.75 1.17 3.13
CA ARG A 16 -4.62 -0.01 3.26
C ARG A 16 -5.31 -0.40 1.95
N ALA A 17 -5.55 0.56 1.05
CA ALA A 17 -6.24 0.33 -0.21
C ALA A 17 -5.56 -0.75 -1.08
N GLY A 18 -4.22 -0.79 -1.07
CA GLY A 18 -3.44 -1.80 -1.79
C GLY A 18 -3.32 -3.14 -1.08
N ALA A 19 -3.48 -3.18 0.25
CA ALA A 19 -3.25 -4.38 1.04
C ALA A 19 -4.20 -5.53 0.67
N VAL A 20 -5.50 -5.25 0.63
CA VAL A 20 -6.54 -6.28 0.38
C VAL A 20 -6.41 -6.91 -1.01
N PRO A 21 -6.34 -6.15 -2.13
CA PRO A 21 -6.22 -6.76 -3.45
C PRO A 21 -4.91 -7.53 -3.62
N LEU A 22 -3.78 -7.04 -3.11
CA LEU A 22 -2.51 -7.74 -3.19
C LEU A 22 -2.51 -9.04 -2.39
N TRP A 23 -3.11 -9.04 -1.20
CA TRP A 23 -3.24 -10.25 -0.40
C TRP A 23 -4.07 -11.32 -1.12
N TRP A 24 -5.27 -10.97 -1.63
CA TRP A 24 -6.12 -11.90 -2.35
C TRP A 24 -5.46 -12.42 -3.63
N LEU A 25 -4.87 -11.55 -4.45
CA LEU A 25 -4.14 -11.96 -5.65
C LEU A 25 -2.97 -12.89 -5.30
N GLY A 26 -2.25 -12.60 -4.21
CA GLY A 26 -1.19 -13.45 -3.70
C GLY A 26 -1.68 -14.82 -3.27
N VAL A 27 -2.78 -14.89 -2.52
CA VAL A 27 -3.39 -16.16 -2.10
C VAL A 27 -3.85 -16.99 -3.30
N VAL A 28 -4.53 -16.37 -4.27
CA VAL A 28 -4.96 -17.05 -5.51
C VAL A 28 -3.74 -17.53 -6.31
N ALA A 29 -2.73 -16.67 -6.49
CA ALA A 29 -1.50 -17.04 -7.21
C ALA A 29 -0.73 -18.16 -6.49
N ALA A 30 -0.68 -18.15 -5.15
CA ALA A 30 -0.06 -19.23 -4.37
C ALA A 30 -0.85 -20.55 -4.51
N GLY A 31 -2.18 -20.48 -4.43
CA GLY A 31 -3.05 -21.64 -4.60
C GLY A 31 -2.88 -22.30 -5.97
N VAL A 32 -2.93 -21.52 -7.04
CA VAL A 32 -2.65 -21.99 -8.39
C VAL A 32 -1.20 -22.48 -8.51
N GLY A 33 -0.27 -21.78 -7.86
CA GLY A 33 1.15 -22.08 -7.91
C GLY A 33 1.58 -23.36 -7.17
N VAL A 34 0.73 -23.96 -6.36
CA VAL A 34 0.98 -25.27 -5.74
C VAL A 34 0.66 -26.42 -6.69
N LEU A 35 -0.15 -26.21 -7.73
CA LEU A 35 -0.54 -27.25 -8.67
C LEU A 35 0.63 -27.82 -9.48
N PRO A 36 1.47 -26.98 -10.14
CA PRO A 36 2.65 -27.50 -10.82
C PRO A 36 3.71 -27.94 -9.80
N SER A 37 4.43 -29.05 -10.10
CA SER A 37 5.52 -29.53 -9.26
C SER A 37 6.75 -28.61 -9.25
N GLY A 38 6.88 -27.78 -10.29
CA GLY A 38 8.01 -26.86 -10.47
C GLY A 38 9.36 -27.58 -10.61
N VAL A 39 10.39 -26.81 -10.87
CA VAL A 39 11.77 -27.34 -10.99
C VAL A 39 12.35 -27.72 -9.62
N THR A 40 12.01 -26.96 -8.58
CA THR A 40 12.55 -27.17 -7.21
C THR A 40 11.77 -28.17 -6.37
N GLY A 41 10.65 -28.69 -6.89
CA GLY A 41 9.76 -29.57 -6.15
C GLY A 41 8.83 -28.81 -5.17
N ARG A 42 7.65 -29.40 -4.92
CA ARG A 42 6.55 -28.75 -4.16
C ARG A 42 6.95 -28.37 -2.73
N ARG A 43 7.63 -29.26 -1.99
CA ARG A 43 8.00 -29.02 -0.59
C ARG A 43 8.96 -27.85 -0.43
N ILE A 44 10.04 -27.82 -1.23
CA ILE A 44 11.05 -26.77 -1.21
C ILE A 44 10.42 -25.44 -1.66
N GLY A 45 9.58 -25.47 -2.71
CA GLY A 45 8.89 -24.29 -3.20
C GLY A 45 7.97 -23.65 -2.17
N VAL A 46 7.17 -24.45 -1.46
CA VAL A 46 6.27 -23.94 -0.40
C VAL A 46 7.05 -23.39 0.79
N LEU A 47 8.11 -24.08 1.24
CA LEU A 47 8.95 -23.56 2.34
C LEU A 47 9.67 -22.27 1.95
N GLY A 48 10.26 -22.21 0.75
CA GLY A 48 10.86 -20.99 0.21
C GLY A 48 9.83 -19.87 0.07
N GLY A 49 8.63 -20.19 -0.40
CA GLY A 49 7.51 -19.26 -0.46
C GLY A 49 7.10 -18.71 0.91
N ALA A 50 7.06 -19.55 1.95
CA ALA A 50 6.77 -19.10 3.31
C ALA A 50 7.83 -18.13 3.86
N VAL A 51 9.10 -18.41 3.59
CA VAL A 51 10.19 -17.48 3.95
C VAL A 51 10.03 -16.15 3.20
N LEU A 52 9.77 -16.18 1.89
CA LEU A 52 9.53 -14.97 1.09
C LEU A 52 8.31 -14.18 1.59
N PHE A 53 7.25 -14.87 2.00
CA PHE A 53 6.08 -14.23 2.61
C PHE A 53 6.45 -13.44 3.86
N ILE A 54 7.18 -14.07 4.80
CA ILE A 54 7.59 -13.44 6.06
C ILE A 54 8.52 -12.25 5.78
N VAL A 55 9.54 -12.45 4.95
CA VAL A 55 10.49 -11.40 4.58
C VAL A 55 9.77 -10.22 3.94
N ALA A 56 8.91 -10.47 2.95
CA ALA A 56 8.14 -9.43 2.29
C ALA A 56 7.22 -8.68 3.28
N ALA A 57 6.52 -9.40 4.17
CA ALA A 57 5.67 -8.79 5.17
C ALA A 57 6.45 -7.89 6.13
N VAL A 58 7.60 -8.35 6.65
CA VAL A 58 8.45 -7.57 7.56
C VAL A 58 9.05 -6.36 6.85
N VAL A 59 9.66 -6.54 5.69
CA VAL A 59 10.28 -5.46 4.92
C VAL A 59 9.25 -4.39 4.59
N VAL A 60 8.09 -4.79 4.03
CA VAL A 60 7.03 -3.83 3.68
C VAL A 60 6.44 -3.15 4.92
N ALA A 61 6.32 -3.84 6.05
CA ALA A 61 5.82 -3.25 7.29
C ALA A 61 6.79 -2.22 7.90
N THR A 62 8.11 -2.44 7.78
CA THR A 62 9.14 -1.63 8.46
C THR A 62 9.75 -0.54 7.58
N VAL A 63 10.00 -0.85 6.30
CA VAL A 63 10.56 0.12 5.34
C VAL A 63 9.69 1.37 5.29
N ARG A 64 10.33 2.56 5.26
CA ARG A 64 9.70 3.89 5.22
C ARG A 64 8.97 4.33 6.51
N ARG A 65 9.01 3.59 7.62
CA ARG A 65 8.46 4.10 8.89
C ARG A 65 9.10 5.43 9.30
N GLY A 66 10.42 5.53 9.24
CA GLY A 66 11.15 6.77 9.51
C GLY A 66 10.66 7.93 8.66
N ARG A 67 10.48 7.70 7.35
CA ARG A 67 9.98 8.73 6.43
C ARG A 67 8.57 9.23 6.81
N TYR A 68 7.67 8.35 7.25
CA TYR A 68 6.34 8.78 7.72
C TYR A 68 6.42 9.59 9.01
N VAL A 69 7.40 9.31 9.88
CA VAL A 69 7.67 10.10 11.09
C VAL A 69 8.12 11.51 10.73
N GLU A 70 9.07 11.63 9.80
CA GLU A 70 9.58 12.93 9.32
C GLU A 70 8.48 13.73 8.62
N LEU A 71 7.69 13.08 7.76
CA LEU A 71 6.57 13.72 7.07
C LEU A 71 5.50 14.19 8.04
N GLY A 72 5.24 13.45 9.12
CA GLY A 72 4.32 13.86 10.17
C GLY A 72 4.80 15.10 10.91
N ARG A 73 6.10 15.20 11.23
CA ARG A 73 6.70 16.38 11.88
C ARG A 73 6.69 17.62 10.98
N ALA A 74 6.82 17.43 9.66
CA ALA A 74 6.84 18.50 8.67
C ALA A 74 5.44 18.87 8.16
N ALA A 75 4.38 18.19 8.60
CA ALA A 75 3.02 18.40 8.11
C ALA A 75 2.45 19.73 8.61
N VAL A 76 1.79 20.46 7.71
CA VAL A 76 1.11 21.73 8.01
C VAL A 76 -0.36 21.46 8.35
N ARG A 77 -0.96 22.22 9.25
CA ARG A 77 -2.39 22.11 9.57
C ARG A 77 -3.25 22.30 8.31
N ALA A 78 -4.27 21.46 8.16
CA ALA A 78 -5.24 21.57 7.07
C ALA A 78 -6.05 22.88 7.20
N GLY A 79 -6.25 23.57 6.08
CA GLY A 79 -7.04 24.80 6.04
C GLY A 79 -8.55 24.53 6.01
N LYS A 80 -9.36 25.54 6.37
CA LYS A 80 -10.84 25.45 6.36
C LYS A 80 -11.44 25.11 4.97
N HIS A 81 -10.69 25.29 3.90
CA HIS A 81 -11.14 25.07 2.51
C HIS A 81 -10.67 23.73 1.94
N ASP A 82 -9.98 22.90 2.73
CA ASP A 82 -9.55 21.57 2.27
C ASP A 82 -10.74 20.60 2.34
N ILE A 83 -11.06 19.95 1.21
CA ILE A 83 -12.15 18.98 1.11
C ILE A 83 -11.63 17.61 1.53
N LEU A 84 -12.15 17.07 2.62
CA LEU A 84 -11.80 15.72 3.09
C LEU A 84 -12.54 14.69 2.22
N GLN A 85 -11.79 13.83 1.55
CA GLN A 85 -12.36 12.80 0.68
C GLN A 85 -12.82 11.59 1.50
N ASP A 86 -14.04 11.11 1.20
CA ASP A 86 -14.56 9.89 1.81
C ASP A 86 -13.72 8.66 1.47
N ARG A 87 -13.66 7.73 2.44
CA ARG A 87 -12.92 6.47 2.35
C ARG A 87 -13.35 5.63 1.14
N ALA A 88 -14.66 5.52 0.88
CA ALA A 88 -15.19 4.71 -0.20
C ALA A 88 -14.75 5.22 -1.58
N VAL A 89 -14.75 6.55 -1.75
CA VAL A 89 -14.31 7.21 -2.99
C VAL A 89 -12.81 7.00 -3.20
N THR A 90 -12.00 7.17 -2.15
CA THR A 90 -10.55 6.96 -2.19
C THR A 90 -10.21 5.53 -2.62
N LEU A 91 -10.87 4.51 -2.04
CA LEU A 91 -10.66 3.10 -2.37
C LEU A 91 -11.04 2.78 -3.82
N ARG A 92 -12.18 3.31 -4.31
CA ARG A 92 -12.65 3.11 -5.68
C ARG A 92 -11.69 3.71 -6.70
N ASN A 93 -11.25 4.94 -6.46
CA ASN A 93 -10.31 5.64 -7.33
C ASN A 93 -8.95 4.95 -7.37
N TRP A 94 -8.46 4.50 -6.20
CA TRP A 94 -7.21 3.75 -6.10
C TRP A 94 -7.26 2.46 -6.93
N ARG A 95 -8.32 1.64 -6.79
CA ARG A 95 -8.50 0.39 -7.55
C ARG A 95 -8.55 0.63 -9.05
N ARG A 96 -9.27 1.66 -9.52
CA ARG A 96 -9.33 2.01 -10.95
C ARG A 96 -7.97 2.42 -11.50
N GLY A 97 -7.20 3.21 -10.74
CA GLY A 97 -5.88 3.68 -11.16
C GLY A 97 -4.80 2.59 -11.17
N HIS A 98 -4.95 1.55 -10.33
CA HIS A 98 -3.91 0.53 -10.13
C HIS A 98 -4.27 -0.86 -10.69
N ARG A 99 -5.39 -1.00 -11.40
CA ARG A 99 -5.84 -2.31 -11.92
C ARG A 99 -4.80 -2.99 -12.82
N TRP A 100 -4.15 -2.24 -13.70
CA TRP A 100 -3.12 -2.75 -14.59
C TRP A 100 -1.84 -3.15 -13.83
N TRP A 101 -1.45 -2.37 -12.84
CA TRP A 101 -0.32 -2.70 -11.99
C TRP A 101 -0.57 -3.96 -11.15
N LEU A 102 -1.82 -4.18 -10.70
CA LEU A 102 -2.20 -5.41 -10.01
C LEU A 102 -2.11 -6.63 -10.93
N LEU A 103 -2.57 -6.51 -12.18
CA LEU A 103 -2.42 -7.56 -13.19
C LEU A 103 -0.94 -7.83 -13.50
N LEU A 104 -0.14 -6.78 -13.72
CA LEU A 104 1.30 -6.90 -13.94
C LEU A 104 2.04 -7.53 -12.75
N ALA A 105 1.55 -7.40 -11.53
CA ALA A 105 2.11 -8.08 -10.38
C ALA A 105 1.64 -9.54 -10.29
N PHE A 106 0.39 -9.82 -10.65
CA PHE A 106 -0.21 -11.15 -10.58
C PHE A 106 0.38 -12.13 -11.60
N LEU A 107 0.53 -11.71 -12.86
CA LEU A 107 1.04 -12.57 -13.92
C LEU A 107 2.44 -13.15 -13.61
N PRO A 108 3.46 -12.35 -13.25
CA PRO A 108 4.76 -12.89 -12.86
C PRO A 108 4.69 -13.76 -11.59
N ALA A 109 3.79 -13.43 -10.64
CA ALA A 109 3.60 -14.23 -9.43
C ALA A 109 3.11 -15.65 -9.76
N VAL A 110 2.20 -15.79 -10.73
CA VAL A 110 1.75 -17.10 -11.22
C VAL A 110 2.85 -17.75 -12.06
N ALA A 111 3.48 -17.00 -12.98
CA ALA A 111 4.53 -17.53 -13.85
C ALA A 111 5.74 -18.07 -13.08
N SER A 112 6.12 -17.43 -11.96
CA SER A 112 7.21 -17.88 -11.08
C SER A 112 6.97 -19.28 -10.50
N SER A 113 5.72 -19.75 -10.46
CA SER A 113 5.35 -21.04 -9.88
C SER A 113 5.82 -22.23 -10.73
N PHE A 114 6.15 -22.01 -12.01
CA PHE A 114 6.77 -23.04 -12.86
C PHE A 114 8.23 -23.31 -12.45
N ALA A 115 8.91 -22.32 -11.88
CA ALA A 115 10.27 -22.48 -11.35
C ALA A 115 10.23 -22.90 -9.87
N VAL A 116 9.54 -22.12 -9.05
CA VAL A 116 9.43 -22.32 -7.60
C VAL A 116 7.96 -22.27 -7.20
N PRO A 117 7.32 -23.43 -6.90
CA PRO A 117 5.92 -23.52 -6.58
C PRO A 117 5.48 -22.54 -5.48
N ALA A 118 4.39 -21.81 -5.72
CA ALA A 118 3.77 -20.83 -4.81
C ALA A 118 4.65 -19.63 -4.39
N ALA A 119 5.93 -19.55 -4.72
CA ALA A 119 6.86 -18.53 -4.22
C ALA A 119 6.39 -17.10 -4.53
N GLY A 120 6.05 -16.81 -5.80
CA GLY A 120 5.58 -15.47 -6.21
C GLY A 120 4.25 -15.10 -5.58
N GLY A 121 3.32 -16.04 -5.47
CA GLY A 121 2.04 -15.82 -4.80
C GLY A 121 2.23 -15.51 -3.31
N MET A 122 3.08 -16.28 -2.62
CA MET A 122 3.41 -16.06 -1.21
C MET A 122 4.09 -14.70 -0.99
N LEU A 123 5.04 -14.32 -1.85
CA LEU A 123 5.68 -13.01 -1.81
C LEU A 123 4.63 -11.89 -1.96
N LEU A 124 3.73 -12.00 -2.93
CA LEU A 124 2.68 -11.01 -3.18
C LEU A 124 1.71 -10.90 -2.00
N ALA A 125 1.30 -12.03 -1.40
CA ALA A 125 0.50 -12.08 -0.19
C ALA A 125 1.21 -11.42 0.99
N GLY A 126 2.52 -11.69 1.17
CA GLY A 126 3.37 -11.06 2.19
C GLY A 126 3.42 -9.54 2.05
N VAL A 127 3.55 -9.02 0.82
CA VAL A 127 3.45 -7.57 0.54
C VAL A 127 2.11 -7.03 1.00
N GLY A 128 0.99 -7.72 0.70
CA GLY A 128 -0.35 -7.33 1.14
C GLY A 128 -0.46 -7.24 2.66
N VAL A 129 0.01 -8.27 3.39
CA VAL A 129 0.04 -8.29 4.86
C VAL A 129 0.93 -7.18 5.41
N GLY A 130 2.13 -6.97 4.83
CA GLY A 130 3.04 -5.90 5.23
C GLY A 130 2.43 -4.50 5.11
N LEU A 131 1.66 -4.24 4.04
CA LEU A 131 0.89 -3.00 3.90
C LEU A 131 -0.20 -2.88 4.96
N TRP A 132 -0.85 -3.96 5.32
CA TRP A 132 -1.88 -3.98 6.37
C TRP A 132 -1.27 -3.64 7.74
N LEU A 133 -0.15 -4.28 8.08
CA LEU A 133 0.59 -3.99 9.31
C LEU A 133 1.07 -2.54 9.36
N ARG A 134 1.56 -2.01 8.23
CA ARG A 134 1.95 -0.60 8.11
C ARG A 134 0.77 0.35 8.32
N ALA A 135 -0.37 0.08 7.68
CA ALA A 135 -1.57 0.89 7.86
C ALA A 135 -2.08 0.86 9.30
N GLY A 136 -2.02 -0.32 9.96
CA GLY A 136 -2.36 -0.47 11.37
C GLY A 136 -1.40 0.30 12.30
N TRP A 137 -0.10 0.30 11.99
CA TRP A 137 0.89 1.09 12.72
C TRP A 137 0.63 2.59 12.57
N LEU A 138 0.36 3.08 11.35
CA LEU A 138 -0.02 4.47 11.10
C LEU A 138 -1.27 4.86 11.88
N GLY A 139 -2.32 4.03 11.86
CA GLY A 139 -3.56 4.31 12.58
C GLY A 139 -3.40 4.29 14.11
N ARG A 140 -2.48 3.50 14.67
CA ARG A 140 -2.15 3.55 16.11
C ARG A 140 -1.42 4.84 16.45
N ARG A 141 -0.48 5.25 15.60
CA ARG A 141 0.25 6.49 15.78
C ARG A 141 -0.65 7.72 15.67
N GLU A 142 -1.55 7.79 14.69
CA GLU A 142 -2.54 8.85 14.56
C GLU A 142 -3.39 9.01 15.82
N ARG A 143 -3.75 7.90 16.49
CA ARG A 143 -4.48 7.91 17.75
C ARG A 143 -3.64 8.39 18.93
N GLY A 144 -2.37 7.99 18.99
CA GLY A 144 -1.48 8.41 20.08
C GLY A 144 -1.05 9.87 19.99
N GLU A 145 -0.98 10.44 18.80
CA GLU A 145 -0.62 11.84 18.55
C GLU A 145 -1.87 12.74 18.44
N GLU A 146 -3.08 12.17 18.52
CA GLU A 146 -4.37 12.85 18.31
C GLU A 146 -4.42 13.65 17.00
N GLN A 147 -3.75 13.17 15.97
CA GLN A 147 -3.59 13.85 14.70
C GLN A 147 -3.84 12.89 13.54
N LEU A 148 -4.65 13.34 12.58
CA LEU A 148 -4.92 12.60 11.35
C LEU A 148 -4.01 13.10 10.22
N PHE A 149 -3.33 12.16 9.54
CA PHE A 149 -2.46 12.47 8.41
C PHE A 149 -3.20 12.40 7.08
N TRP A 150 -3.12 13.46 6.29
CA TRP A 150 -3.78 13.62 5.02
C TRP A 150 -2.78 13.86 3.91
N VAL A 151 -3.07 13.35 2.71
CA VAL A 151 -2.29 13.54 1.48
C VAL A 151 -3.18 14.05 0.36
N ARG A 152 -2.67 14.90 -0.51
CA ARG A 152 -3.40 15.41 -1.67
C ARG A 152 -3.74 14.28 -2.65
N VAL A 153 -4.99 14.23 -3.08
CA VAL A 153 -5.50 13.22 -4.03
C VAL A 153 -4.81 13.32 -5.39
N ASP A 154 -4.45 14.51 -5.82
CA ASP A 154 -3.77 14.75 -7.10
C ASP A 154 -2.45 13.98 -7.21
N TRP A 155 -1.77 13.76 -6.09
CA TRP A 155 -0.53 12.97 -6.05
C TRP A 155 -0.75 11.47 -6.16
N LEU A 156 -1.94 10.99 -5.79
CA LEU A 156 -2.30 9.59 -5.91
C LEU A 156 -2.70 9.21 -7.34
N SER A 157 -3.21 10.17 -8.11
CA SER A 157 -3.66 9.96 -9.50
C SER A 157 -2.53 10.05 -10.54
N GLY A 158 -1.31 10.39 -10.12
CA GLY A 158 -0.16 10.56 -11.03
C GLY A 158 -0.25 11.78 -11.97
N ARG A 159 -1.34 12.53 -11.91
CA ARG A 159 -1.56 13.74 -12.72
C ARG A 159 -0.98 15.02 -12.09
N GLY A 160 -0.75 15.02 -10.79
CA GLY A 160 -0.05 16.10 -10.11
C GLY A 160 1.44 15.78 -10.03
N GLY A 161 2.30 16.67 -10.49
CA GLY A 161 3.75 16.50 -10.43
C GLY A 161 4.20 16.07 -9.02
N ARG A 162 4.98 15.00 -8.92
CA ARG A 162 5.60 14.61 -7.64
C ARG A 162 6.43 15.79 -7.15
N PRO A 163 6.32 16.16 -5.86
CA PRO A 163 7.19 17.19 -5.33
C PRO A 163 8.65 16.74 -5.45
N THR A 164 9.35 17.29 -6.42
CA THR A 164 10.80 17.17 -6.60
C THR A 164 11.47 18.13 -5.63
N GLY A 165 11.55 17.78 -4.35
CA GLY A 165 12.25 18.62 -3.39
C GLY A 165 12.15 18.10 -1.95
N LYS A 166 13.11 18.50 -1.11
CA LYS A 166 13.18 18.16 0.33
C LYS A 166 12.00 18.70 1.16
N ARG A 167 11.22 19.67 0.64
CA ARG A 167 10.02 20.21 1.31
C ARG A 167 8.77 19.53 0.76
N VAL A 168 8.25 18.57 1.52
CA VAL A 168 7.03 17.85 1.18
C VAL A 168 5.81 18.69 1.65
N SER A 169 5.43 19.69 0.86
CA SER A 169 4.32 20.62 1.18
C SER A 169 2.92 20.06 0.98
N GLY A 170 2.77 18.75 0.83
CA GLY A 170 1.48 18.12 0.48
C GLY A 170 0.88 17.24 1.56
N TYR A 171 1.55 17.08 2.70
CA TYR A 171 0.96 16.41 3.86
C TYR A 171 0.33 17.44 4.78
N ARG A 172 -0.90 17.15 5.23
CA ARG A 172 -1.65 18.01 6.13
C ARG A 172 -2.08 17.22 7.36
N VAL A 173 -2.26 17.93 8.47
CA VAL A 173 -2.66 17.37 9.76
C VAL A 173 -3.92 18.04 10.24
N THR A 174 -4.89 17.24 10.71
CA THR A 174 -6.07 17.73 11.44
C THR A 174 -6.10 17.10 12.82
N GLY A 175 -6.55 17.85 13.84
CA GLY A 175 -6.83 17.28 15.16
C GLY A 175 -7.94 16.21 15.04
N VAL A 176 -7.92 15.21 15.95
CA VAL A 176 -9.04 14.30 16.16
C VAL A 176 -10.03 15.08 17.02
N GLY A 177 -11.11 15.59 16.40
CA GLY A 177 -12.22 16.20 17.14
C GLY A 177 -13.19 15.13 17.63
#